data_6ca3bad947039b62354e4dc051f745e9
#
_entry.id   6ca3bad947039b62354e4dc051f745e9
#
_cell.length_a   1.000
_cell.length_b   1.000
_cell.length_c   1.000
_cell.angle_alpha   90.00
_cell.angle_beta   90.00
_cell.angle_gamma   90.00
#
_symmetry.space_group_name_H-M   'P 1'
#
loop_
_entity.id
_entity.type
_entity.pdbx_description
1 polymer ?
#
loop_
_entity_poly.entity_id
_entity_poly.type
_entity_poly.pdbx_seq_one_letter_code
_entity_poly.pdbx_strand_id
1 'polypeptide(L)'
;MTGPPNLLPEAPPQPGRRFPATLPAAVRVRRPTLTALPLPRLARAVAILAALLVYVAAFRATWIDDAYIQLQYARTLLESGTWGFYAGYPANTATSPLNVLLIAAVGFPLSSVERAVTLLTSLELAGLLWLLLRLSRCLFGRDFLGWFGFVAFATNPLLLSTIGMESLLYALLFVAALVCFIEDRWSPMAVSLGLLTLARPDGALLLAVLLPLATAPLRRKAAALLVYAATIAPWFVFSWVVLGSFVPDTLVIKVGDAAWGATSFADGLALYLNRYPLETLASLLLAPLCVFPLWQCGARIVKTVTVLAAYGTLHFAIYSALGVPPYHWYFVHQLVPMLLIASIGATFHVVRSAGTPVGPWLRAAVVVPAVGLLALAWNEGFPFDEAPINTNWATSTQYRGIGEWMRSNLDPTQAVRVYGEIGTVAYSSDRYMVNEFSDMSFADGLIEQASYAALPGIGPLLAFNFLWRRDHPPLPAPSFEFVPVPPGDGPPGCPLDDPACRMVREGSTEWVGTMWLSVRATE
;
A
#
# COMPACT_ATOMS: atom_id res chain seq x y z
N MET A 1 -54.56 -69.64 1.46
CA MET A 1 -54.82 -68.95 2.75
C MET A 1 -53.44 -68.49 3.26
N THR A 2 -53.02 -67.31 2.89
CA THR A 2 -51.78 -66.71 3.37
C THR A 2 -52.11 -65.34 3.93
N GLY A 3 -51.96 -65.23 5.27
CA GLY A 3 -52.21 -63.98 6.00
C GLY A 3 -51.08 -62.91 5.73
N PRO A 4 -51.40 -61.63 5.91
CA PRO A 4 -50.42 -60.52 5.63
C PRO A 4 -49.38 -60.39 6.77
N PRO A 5 -48.18 -59.89 6.48
CA PRO A 5 -47.14 -59.72 7.49
C PRO A 5 -47.45 -58.53 8.42
N ASN A 6 -47.15 -58.69 9.70
CA ASN A 6 -47.22 -57.73 10.78
C ASN A 6 -46.32 -56.50 10.48
N LEU A 7 -46.91 -55.31 10.35
CA LEU A 7 -46.22 -54.03 10.37
C LEU A 7 -45.96 -53.65 11.85
N LEU A 8 -44.69 -53.52 12.20
CA LEU A 8 -44.25 -52.91 13.47
C LEU A 8 -44.59 -51.41 13.48
N PRO A 9 -45.01 -50.85 14.62
CA PRO A 9 -45.35 -49.44 14.72
C PRO A 9 -44.09 -48.55 14.55
N GLU A 10 -44.19 -47.55 13.67
CA GLU A 10 -43.17 -46.50 13.53
C GLU A 10 -42.96 -45.74 14.84
N ALA A 11 -41.70 -45.56 15.23
CA ALA A 11 -41.33 -44.75 16.37
C ALA A 11 -41.66 -43.25 16.09
N PRO A 12 -42.16 -42.51 17.10
CA PRO A 12 -42.51 -41.11 16.92
C PRO A 12 -41.25 -40.28 16.56
N PRO A 13 -41.39 -39.26 15.71
CA PRO A 13 -40.28 -38.40 15.32
C PRO A 13 -39.72 -37.66 16.55
N GLN A 14 -38.41 -37.77 16.77
CA GLN A 14 -37.72 -37.03 17.82
C GLN A 14 -37.89 -35.53 17.56
N PRO A 15 -38.19 -34.70 18.57
CA PRO A 15 -38.30 -33.27 18.41
C PRO A 15 -36.94 -32.71 17.98
N GLY A 16 -36.90 -32.13 16.76
CA GLY A 16 -35.71 -31.52 16.20
C GLY A 16 -35.10 -30.52 17.18
N ARG A 17 -33.83 -30.71 17.50
CA ARG A 17 -33.04 -29.73 18.24
C ARG A 17 -33.06 -28.43 17.47
N ARG A 18 -33.92 -27.49 17.85
CA ARG A 18 -33.89 -26.10 17.40
C ARG A 18 -32.58 -25.51 17.90
N PHE A 19 -31.64 -25.29 16.99
CA PHE A 19 -30.49 -24.47 17.28
C PHE A 19 -30.96 -23.04 17.61
N PRO A 20 -30.41 -22.38 18.63
CA PRO A 20 -30.75 -20.99 18.92
C PRO A 20 -30.34 -20.12 17.73
N ALA A 21 -31.35 -19.65 17.00
CA ALA A 21 -31.19 -18.81 15.80
C ALA A 21 -30.91 -17.33 16.11
N THR A 22 -30.53 -17.01 17.34
CA THR A 22 -30.24 -15.60 17.72
C THR A 22 -28.94 -15.53 18.47
N LEU A 23 -27.94 -14.95 17.80
CA LEU A 23 -26.83 -14.31 18.50
C LEU A 23 -27.42 -13.26 19.48
N PRO A 24 -26.85 -13.09 20.68
CA PRO A 24 -27.38 -12.18 21.67
C PRO A 24 -27.54 -10.77 21.09
N ALA A 25 -28.69 -10.15 21.40
CA ALA A 25 -29.07 -8.82 21.00
C ALA A 25 -27.91 -7.82 21.21
N ALA A 26 -27.78 -6.91 20.29
CA ALA A 26 -26.75 -5.89 20.20
C ALA A 26 -26.23 -5.43 21.58
N VAL A 27 -24.96 -5.77 21.86
CA VAL A 27 -24.20 -5.16 22.95
C VAL A 27 -24.17 -3.66 22.67
N ARG A 28 -24.88 -2.86 23.45
CA ARG A 28 -24.76 -1.40 23.43
C ARG A 28 -23.31 -1.06 23.77
N VAL A 29 -22.53 -0.70 22.77
CA VAL A 29 -21.18 -0.19 22.95
C VAL A 29 -21.30 1.12 23.72
N ARG A 30 -20.96 1.10 25.01
CA ARG A 30 -20.79 2.33 25.79
C ARG A 30 -19.75 3.20 25.12
N ARG A 31 -20.09 4.45 24.85
CA ARG A 31 -19.13 5.46 24.36
C ARG A 31 -17.95 5.50 25.34
N PRO A 32 -16.70 5.33 24.89
CA PRO A 32 -15.57 5.52 25.77
C PRO A 32 -15.50 7.00 26.17
N THR A 33 -15.69 7.30 27.43
CA THR A 33 -15.23 8.55 28.02
C THR A 33 -13.70 8.51 28.02
N LEU A 34 -13.05 9.60 27.60
CA LEU A 34 -11.60 9.80 27.69
C LEU A 34 -11.21 9.87 29.19
N THR A 35 -11.20 8.74 29.85
CA THR A 35 -10.59 8.61 31.18
C THR A 35 -9.14 8.18 30.98
N ALA A 36 -8.22 8.75 31.76
CA ALA A 36 -6.82 8.36 31.75
C ALA A 36 -6.65 6.84 31.77
N LEU A 37 -5.84 6.32 30.84
CA LEU A 37 -5.57 4.89 30.76
C LEU A 37 -4.96 4.41 32.08
N PRO A 38 -5.50 3.34 32.71
CA PRO A 38 -4.88 2.81 33.91
C PRO A 38 -3.45 2.34 33.62
N LEU A 39 -2.51 2.60 34.54
CA LEU A 39 -1.07 2.32 34.41
C LEU A 39 -0.71 1.00 33.69
N PRO A 40 -1.35 -0.16 33.99
CA PRO A 40 -1.02 -1.42 33.29
C PRO A 40 -1.43 -1.43 31.80
N ARG A 41 -2.44 -0.64 31.40
CA ARG A 41 -2.82 -0.51 29.98
C ARG A 41 -1.86 0.40 29.22
N LEU A 42 -1.40 1.47 29.85
CA LEU A 42 -0.39 2.36 29.28
C LEU A 42 0.93 1.61 29.10
N ALA A 43 1.39 0.86 30.12
CA ALA A 43 2.61 0.07 30.02
C ALA A 43 2.57 -0.97 28.88
N ARG A 44 1.43 -1.64 28.68
CA ARG A 44 1.23 -2.55 27.54
C ARG A 44 1.29 -1.83 26.20
N ALA A 45 0.64 -0.68 26.07
CA ALA A 45 0.65 0.12 24.84
C ALA A 45 2.08 0.57 24.50
N VAL A 46 2.85 1.03 25.50
CA VAL A 46 4.25 1.42 25.34
C VAL A 46 5.11 0.21 24.94
N ALA A 47 4.92 -0.94 25.55
CA ALA A 47 5.66 -2.16 25.21
C ALA A 47 5.38 -2.63 23.78
N ILE A 48 4.11 -2.58 23.34
CA ILE A 48 3.73 -2.90 21.96
C ILE A 48 4.40 -1.92 20.99
N LEU A 49 4.31 -0.62 21.25
CA LEU A 49 4.92 0.39 20.38
C LEU A 49 6.44 0.24 20.32
N ALA A 50 7.10 -0.04 21.45
CA ALA A 50 8.55 -0.29 21.49
C ALA A 50 8.92 -1.52 20.65
N ALA A 51 8.16 -2.62 20.76
CA ALA A 51 8.38 -3.81 19.94
C ALA A 51 8.20 -3.53 18.45
N LEU A 52 7.17 -2.74 18.08
CA LEU A 52 6.94 -2.34 16.69
C LEU A 52 8.03 -1.42 16.16
N LEU A 53 8.56 -0.50 16.97
CA LEU A 53 9.69 0.34 16.57
C LEU A 53 10.94 -0.50 16.26
N VAL A 54 11.25 -1.49 17.09
CA VAL A 54 12.36 -2.42 16.83
C VAL A 54 12.11 -3.23 15.56
N TYR A 55 10.88 -3.74 15.40
CA TYR A 55 10.45 -4.50 14.23
C TYR A 55 10.61 -3.68 12.95
N VAL A 56 10.02 -2.49 12.88
CA VAL A 56 10.09 -1.62 11.68
C VAL A 56 11.52 -1.15 11.40
N ALA A 57 12.31 -0.87 12.46
CA ALA A 57 13.71 -0.46 12.28
C ALA A 57 14.58 -1.53 11.60
N ALA A 58 14.21 -2.82 11.75
CA ALA A 58 14.91 -3.92 11.09
C ALA A 58 14.71 -3.95 9.56
N PHE A 59 13.65 -3.28 9.05
CA PHE A 59 13.39 -3.19 7.61
C PHE A 59 13.94 -1.92 6.94
N ARG A 60 14.78 -1.13 7.61
CA ARG A 60 15.29 0.12 7.03
C ARG A 60 16.14 -0.08 5.76
N ALA A 61 16.84 -1.20 5.66
CA ALA A 61 17.64 -1.52 4.47
C ALA A 61 16.79 -2.02 3.29
N THR A 62 15.55 -2.44 3.54
CA THR A 62 14.65 -2.99 2.53
C THR A 62 13.75 -1.96 1.84
N TRP A 63 13.83 -0.67 2.19
CA TRP A 63 12.98 0.34 1.55
C TRP A 63 13.32 0.44 0.08
N ILE A 64 12.30 0.28 -0.75
CA ILE A 64 12.43 0.35 -2.21
C ILE A 64 12.57 1.80 -2.68
N ASP A 65 12.97 1.99 -3.93
CA ASP A 65 13.27 3.31 -4.51
C ASP A 65 12.10 4.30 -4.39
N ASP A 66 10.86 3.86 -4.65
CA ASP A 66 9.66 4.70 -4.54
C ASP A 66 9.42 5.26 -3.12
N ALA A 67 9.89 4.58 -2.07
CA ALA A 67 9.83 5.12 -0.70
C ALA A 67 10.72 6.37 -0.57
N TYR A 68 11.89 6.37 -1.19
CA TYR A 68 12.80 7.52 -1.14
C TYR A 68 12.31 8.72 -1.94
N ILE A 69 11.42 8.55 -2.94
CA ILE A 69 10.71 9.67 -3.56
C ILE A 69 9.94 10.46 -2.51
N GLN A 70 9.19 9.79 -1.65
CA GLN A 70 8.40 10.43 -0.61
C GLN A 70 9.28 11.09 0.47
N LEU A 71 10.40 10.45 0.83
CA LEU A 71 11.37 11.03 1.74
C LEU A 71 12.01 12.30 1.16
N GLN A 72 12.35 12.28 -0.13
CA GLN A 72 12.91 13.44 -0.83
C GLN A 72 11.94 14.62 -0.83
N TYR A 73 10.67 14.38 -1.17
CA TYR A 73 9.63 15.40 -1.11
C TYR A 73 9.45 15.98 0.30
N ALA A 74 9.41 15.11 1.32
CA ALA A 74 9.27 15.54 2.71
C ALA A 74 10.48 16.36 3.17
N ARG A 75 11.70 15.98 2.78
CA ARG A 75 12.93 16.72 3.06
C ARG A 75 12.91 18.09 2.39
N THR A 76 12.63 18.15 1.11
CA THR A 76 12.57 19.41 0.34
C THR A 76 11.50 20.35 0.88
N LEU A 77 10.34 19.80 1.27
CA LEU A 77 9.28 20.57 1.91
C LEU A 77 9.73 21.19 3.24
N LEU A 78 10.48 20.44 4.06
CA LEU A 78 11.00 20.94 5.35
C LEU A 78 12.10 21.99 5.17
N GLU A 79 12.99 21.80 4.21
CA GLU A 79 14.15 22.66 4.01
C GLU A 79 13.82 23.96 3.27
N SER A 80 12.91 23.92 2.31
CA SER A 80 12.64 25.04 1.40
C SER A 80 11.16 25.43 1.27
N GLY A 81 10.24 24.64 1.82
CA GLY A 81 8.81 24.83 1.59
C GLY A 81 8.34 24.44 0.18
N THR A 82 9.21 23.86 -0.66
CA THR A 82 8.86 23.44 -2.03
C THR A 82 8.27 22.03 -2.02
N TRP A 83 7.17 21.86 -2.71
CA TRP A 83 6.61 20.55 -3.01
C TRP A 83 7.24 20.01 -4.29
N GLY A 84 8.23 19.13 -4.19
CA GLY A 84 9.00 18.60 -5.31
C GLY A 84 10.31 17.95 -4.88
N PHE A 85 11.10 17.51 -5.85
CA PHE A 85 12.41 16.91 -5.59
C PHE A 85 13.46 17.94 -5.13
N TYR A 86 13.35 19.20 -5.60
CA TYR A 86 14.38 20.23 -5.40
C TYR A 86 13.78 21.58 -5.03
N ALA A 87 14.52 22.33 -4.23
CA ALA A 87 14.15 23.69 -3.84
C ALA A 87 13.95 24.58 -5.08
N GLY A 88 12.80 25.25 -5.15
CA GLY A 88 12.45 26.13 -6.27
C GLY A 88 11.93 25.44 -7.53
N TYR A 89 11.87 24.11 -7.55
CA TYR A 89 11.34 23.31 -8.67
C TYR A 89 10.11 22.49 -8.21
N PRO A 90 8.93 23.10 -8.19
CA PRO A 90 7.72 22.37 -7.77
C PRO A 90 7.38 21.27 -8.77
N ALA A 91 6.94 20.12 -8.25
CA ALA A 91 6.56 18.97 -9.05
C ALA A 91 5.39 18.23 -8.40
N ASN A 92 4.42 17.74 -9.18
CA ASN A 92 3.27 16.97 -8.68
C ASN A 92 3.41 15.48 -9.03
N THR A 93 4.55 14.87 -8.74
CA THR A 93 4.80 13.45 -9.04
C THR A 93 4.75 12.52 -7.83
N ALA A 94 4.61 13.06 -6.60
CA ALA A 94 4.34 12.25 -5.42
C ALA A 94 2.87 11.81 -5.37
N THR A 95 2.62 10.50 -5.42
CA THR A 95 1.27 9.91 -5.47
C THR A 95 0.54 9.88 -4.13
N SER A 96 1.26 10.09 -3.02
CA SER A 96 0.74 10.02 -1.65
C SER A 96 0.98 11.32 -0.88
N PRO A 97 0.19 12.38 -1.14
CA PRO A 97 0.39 13.65 -0.45
C PRO A 97 0.24 13.55 1.06
N LEU A 98 -0.69 12.75 1.56
CA LEU A 98 -0.86 12.58 3.00
C LEU A 98 0.38 11.99 3.66
N ASN A 99 0.99 10.96 3.05
CA ASN A 99 2.18 10.32 3.62
C ASN A 99 3.37 11.29 3.64
N VAL A 100 3.61 12.02 2.56
CA VAL A 100 4.66 13.06 2.50
C VAL A 100 4.46 14.10 3.59
N LEU A 101 3.24 14.62 3.75
CA LEU A 101 2.92 15.62 4.79
C LEU A 101 3.11 15.06 6.21
N LEU A 102 2.74 13.80 6.45
CA LEU A 102 2.95 13.14 7.75
C LEU A 102 4.44 12.94 8.03
N ILE A 103 5.21 12.48 7.03
CA ILE A 103 6.66 12.32 7.15
C ILE A 103 7.31 13.67 7.46
N ALA A 104 6.94 14.74 6.76
CA ALA A 104 7.46 16.08 7.03
C ALA A 104 7.07 16.56 8.44
N ALA A 105 5.79 16.46 8.82
CA ALA A 105 5.29 16.92 10.12
C ALA A 105 5.97 16.20 11.29
N VAL A 106 6.20 14.89 11.19
CA VAL A 106 6.88 14.10 12.22
C VAL A 106 8.41 14.23 12.12
N GLY A 107 8.93 14.40 10.91
CA GLY A 107 10.36 14.61 10.65
C GLY A 107 10.89 15.93 11.22
N PHE A 108 10.06 16.96 11.24
CA PHE A 108 10.43 18.27 11.79
C PHE A 108 10.97 18.17 13.25
N PRO A 109 10.20 17.66 14.23
CA PRO A 109 10.69 17.54 15.60
C PRO A 109 11.78 16.47 15.78
N LEU A 110 11.84 15.46 14.88
CA LEU A 110 12.85 14.39 14.94
C LEU A 110 14.15 14.76 14.21
N SER A 111 14.17 15.88 13.47
CA SER A 111 15.28 16.30 12.61
C SER A 111 15.76 15.19 11.65
N SER A 112 14.84 14.31 11.23
CA SER A 112 15.14 13.20 10.30
C SER A 112 13.84 12.62 9.73
N VAL A 113 13.74 12.61 8.41
CA VAL A 113 12.60 12.00 7.69
C VAL A 113 12.60 10.47 7.77
N GLU A 114 13.78 9.82 7.85
CA GLU A 114 13.86 8.36 8.03
C GLU A 114 13.38 7.92 9.41
N ARG A 115 13.71 8.68 10.48
CA ARG A 115 13.17 8.42 11.82
C ARG A 115 11.66 8.64 11.83
N ALA A 116 11.17 9.63 11.09
CA ALA A 116 9.74 9.89 10.94
C ALA A 116 9.02 8.69 10.30
N VAL A 117 9.54 8.14 9.20
CA VAL A 117 8.99 6.94 8.56
C VAL A 117 8.94 5.77 9.54
N THR A 118 10.04 5.50 10.26
CA THR A 118 10.09 4.41 11.25
C THR A 118 9.01 4.58 12.34
N LEU A 119 8.86 5.79 12.86
CA LEU A 119 7.86 6.08 13.89
C LEU A 119 6.42 6.00 13.34
N LEU A 120 6.17 6.60 12.17
CA LEU A 120 4.84 6.58 11.52
C LEU A 120 4.40 5.16 11.22
N THR A 121 5.24 4.36 10.56
CA THR A 121 4.93 2.96 10.24
C THR A 121 4.64 2.14 11.50
N SER A 122 5.38 2.40 12.61
CA SER A 122 5.11 1.74 13.90
C SER A 122 3.77 2.17 14.50
N LEU A 123 3.39 3.45 14.37
CA LEU A 123 2.10 3.96 14.81
C LEU A 123 0.96 3.44 13.93
N GLU A 124 1.19 3.30 12.63
CA GLU A 124 0.23 2.71 11.67
C GLU A 124 -0.06 1.25 12.02
N LEU A 125 0.97 0.45 12.29
CA LEU A 125 0.81 -0.93 12.74
C LEU A 125 0.07 -1.01 14.10
N ALA A 126 0.41 -0.15 15.05
CA ALA A 126 -0.30 -0.10 16.34
C ALA A 126 -1.77 0.30 16.17
N GLY A 127 -2.04 1.29 15.33
CA GLY A 127 -3.39 1.73 14.97
C GLY A 127 -4.18 0.64 14.24
N LEU A 128 -3.53 -0.05 13.31
CA LEU A 128 -4.11 -1.17 12.58
C LEU A 128 -4.50 -2.31 13.53
N LEU A 129 -3.62 -2.69 14.46
CA LEU A 129 -3.94 -3.67 15.50
C LEU A 129 -5.17 -3.25 16.30
N TRP A 130 -5.22 -1.99 16.75
CA TRP A 130 -6.36 -1.46 17.51
C TRP A 130 -7.66 -1.52 16.70
N LEU A 131 -7.63 -1.14 15.43
CA LEU A 131 -8.80 -1.17 14.53
C LEU A 131 -9.23 -2.60 14.21
N LEU A 132 -8.29 -3.52 13.98
CA LEU A 132 -8.60 -4.94 13.74
C LEU A 132 -9.23 -5.59 14.98
N LEU A 133 -8.74 -5.28 16.19
CA LEU A 133 -9.38 -5.72 17.44
C LEU A 133 -10.80 -5.15 17.57
N ARG A 134 -11.00 -3.89 17.18
CA ARG A 134 -12.32 -3.26 17.17
C ARG A 134 -13.25 -3.91 16.16
N LEU A 135 -12.79 -4.14 14.93
CA LEU A 135 -13.51 -4.88 13.90
C LEU A 135 -13.93 -6.27 14.38
N SER A 136 -12.99 -6.99 15.02
CA SER A 136 -13.18 -8.31 15.58
C SER A 136 -14.34 -8.35 16.60
N ARG A 137 -14.34 -7.37 17.51
CA ARG A 137 -15.41 -7.23 18.51
C ARG A 137 -16.75 -6.84 17.89
N CYS A 138 -16.75 -5.98 16.86
CA CYS A 138 -17.96 -5.58 16.14
C CYS A 138 -18.62 -6.74 15.38
N LEU A 139 -17.82 -7.64 14.80
CA LEU A 139 -18.31 -8.76 13.99
C LEU A 139 -18.59 -10.03 14.81
N PHE A 140 -17.73 -10.35 15.78
CA PHE A 140 -17.73 -11.64 16.49
C PHE A 140 -17.83 -11.54 18.02
N GLY A 141 -17.71 -10.33 18.61
CA GLY A 141 -17.66 -10.16 20.07
C GLY A 141 -16.38 -10.72 20.72
N ARG A 142 -15.34 -11.01 19.94
CA ARG A 142 -14.09 -11.66 20.38
C ARG A 142 -12.89 -10.96 19.73
N ASP A 143 -11.67 -11.23 20.21
CA ASP A 143 -10.45 -10.57 19.74
C ASP A 143 -9.63 -11.38 18.71
N PHE A 144 -10.05 -12.62 18.40
CA PHE A 144 -9.27 -13.54 17.56
C PHE A 144 -8.97 -12.98 16.16
N LEU A 145 -10.00 -12.46 15.45
CA LEU A 145 -9.80 -11.81 14.14
C LEU A 145 -8.76 -10.70 14.23
N GLY A 146 -8.80 -9.90 15.31
CA GLY A 146 -7.89 -8.78 15.48
C GLY A 146 -6.43 -9.20 15.54
N TRP A 147 -6.11 -10.19 16.35
CA TRP A 147 -4.75 -10.70 16.48
C TRP A 147 -4.30 -11.49 15.25
N PHE A 148 -5.15 -12.37 14.73
CA PHE A 148 -4.85 -13.13 13.52
C PHE A 148 -4.63 -12.22 12.32
N GLY A 149 -5.55 -11.26 12.10
CA GLY A 149 -5.42 -10.29 11.04
C GLY A 149 -4.16 -9.44 11.20
N PHE A 150 -3.85 -8.97 12.41
CA PHE A 150 -2.63 -8.20 12.64
C PHE A 150 -1.36 -8.99 12.26
N VAL A 151 -1.25 -10.25 12.68
CA VAL A 151 -0.12 -11.09 12.28
C VAL A 151 -0.08 -11.25 10.76
N ALA A 152 -1.24 -11.53 10.13
CA ALA A 152 -1.34 -11.66 8.67
C ALA A 152 -0.87 -10.40 7.93
N PHE A 153 -1.21 -9.20 8.41
CA PHE A 153 -0.74 -7.94 7.82
C PHE A 153 0.74 -7.68 8.09
N ALA A 154 1.19 -7.90 9.33
CA ALA A 154 2.55 -7.58 9.73
C ALA A 154 3.63 -8.53 9.16
N THR A 155 3.23 -9.71 8.68
CA THR A 155 4.17 -10.73 8.17
C THR A 155 3.96 -11.06 6.70
N ASN A 156 3.06 -10.36 6.01
CA ASN A 156 2.82 -10.61 4.59
C ASN A 156 3.98 -10.08 3.74
N PRO A 157 4.64 -10.91 2.92
CA PRO A 157 5.82 -10.50 2.13
C PRO A 157 5.57 -9.29 1.25
N LEU A 158 4.41 -9.22 0.57
CA LEU A 158 4.10 -8.07 -0.29
C LEU A 158 3.94 -6.77 0.51
N LEU A 159 3.35 -6.80 1.72
CA LEU A 159 3.27 -5.61 2.58
C LEU A 159 4.63 -5.24 3.16
N LEU A 160 5.46 -6.23 3.52
CA LEU A 160 6.83 -6.00 3.99
C LEU A 160 7.68 -5.33 2.91
N SER A 161 7.47 -5.68 1.64
CA SER A 161 8.16 -5.07 0.49
C SER A 161 7.77 -3.60 0.24
N THR A 162 6.74 -3.11 0.90
CA THR A 162 6.25 -1.73 0.76
C THR A 162 6.43 -0.90 2.03
N ILE A 163 7.23 -1.38 3.01
CA ILE A 163 7.57 -0.59 4.20
C ILE A 163 8.35 0.67 3.77
N GLY A 164 7.99 1.81 4.34
CA GLY A 164 8.49 3.13 3.94
C GLY A 164 7.58 3.87 2.97
N MET A 165 6.68 3.15 2.29
CA MET A 165 5.62 3.72 1.46
C MET A 165 4.32 3.90 2.26
N GLU A 166 3.28 4.35 1.57
CA GLU A 166 1.94 4.60 2.14
C GLU A 166 1.07 3.36 2.36
N SER A 167 1.53 2.15 2.03
CA SER A 167 0.70 0.93 2.02
C SER A 167 0.07 0.59 3.37
N LEU A 168 0.82 0.76 4.46
CA LEU A 168 0.31 0.53 5.82
C LEU A 168 -0.63 1.65 6.27
N LEU A 169 -0.34 2.90 5.94
CA LEU A 169 -1.24 4.04 6.14
C LEU A 169 -2.56 3.79 5.41
N TYR A 170 -2.49 3.31 4.16
CA TYR A 170 -3.65 2.94 3.37
C TYR A 170 -4.48 1.85 4.05
N ALA A 171 -3.85 0.75 4.49
CA ALA A 171 -4.53 -0.33 5.20
C ALA A 171 -5.19 0.15 6.50
N LEU A 172 -4.51 1.00 7.28
CA LEU A 172 -5.04 1.62 8.49
C LEU A 172 -6.30 2.43 8.21
N LEU A 173 -6.25 3.34 7.24
CA LEU A 173 -7.38 4.22 6.89
C LEU A 173 -8.54 3.44 6.25
N PHE A 174 -8.23 2.42 5.46
CA PHE A 174 -9.21 1.49 4.91
C PHE A 174 -10.00 0.77 6.01
N VAL A 175 -9.29 0.17 6.97
CA VAL A 175 -9.94 -0.51 8.11
C VAL A 175 -10.68 0.50 9.00
N ALA A 176 -10.18 1.72 9.17
CA ALA A 176 -10.86 2.78 9.91
C ALA A 176 -12.20 3.15 9.26
N ALA A 177 -12.22 3.34 7.93
CA ALA A 177 -13.45 3.61 7.18
C ALA A 177 -14.44 2.45 7.30
N LEU A 178 -13.96 1.21 7.16
CA LEU A 178 -14.79 0.00 7.28
C LEU A 178 -15.40 -0.16 8.68
N VAL A 179 -14.62 0.04 9.74
CA VAL A 179 -15.12 0.00 11.13
C VAL A 179 -16.17 1.07 11.35
N CYS A 180 -15.91 2.31 10.90
CA CYS A 180 -16.87 3.40 11.02
C CYS A 180 -18.17 3.12 10.24
N PHE A 181 -18.07 2.50 9.05
CA PHE A 181 -19.22 2.05 8.27
C PHE A 181 -20.07 1.02 9.00
N ILE A 182 -19.43 0.00 9.61
CA ILE A 182 -20.12 -1.06 10.37
C ILE A 182 -20.80 -0.49 11.61
N GLU A 183 -20.20 0.51 12.24
CA GLU A 183 -20.71 1.19 13.43
C GLU A 183 -21.72 2.30 13.15
N ASP A 184 -22.10 2.53 11.88
CA ASP A 184 -22.99 3.63 11.44
C ASP A 184 -22.48 5.03 11.82
N ARG A 185 -21.14 5.23 11.82
CA ARG A 185 -20.46 6.49 12.16
C ARG A 185 -20.07 7.25 10.91
N TRP A 186 -20.98 8.02 10.35
CA TRP A 186 -20.87 8.61 9.02
C TRP A 186 -19.77 9.67 8.87
N SER A 187 -19.67 10.63 9.79
CA SER A 187 -18.64 11.67 9.69
C SER A 187 -17.22 11.11 9.84
N PRO A 188 -16.89 10.26 10.86
CA PRO A 188 -15.57 9.65 10.90
C PRO A 188 -15.28 8.73 9.71
N MET A 189 -16.29 8.03 9.17
CA MET A 189 -16.14 7.25 7.94
C MET A 189 -15.72 8.15 6.76
N ALA A 190 -16.43 9.26 6.57
CA ALA A 190 -16.16 10.20 5.47
C ALA A 190 -14.77 10.84 5.61
N VAL A 191 -14.34 11.22 6.81
CA VAL A 191 -12.98 11.70 7.07
C VAL A 191 -11.95 10.62 6.76
N SER A 192 -12.16 9.38 7.23
CA SER A 192 -11.23 8.27 6.93
C SER A 192 -11.12 8.00 5.43
N LEU A 193 -12.23 8.08 4.69
CA LEU A 193 -12.24 7.94 3.23
C LEU A 193 -11.52 9.10 2.53
N GLY A 194 -11.69 10.33 3.01
CA GLY A 194 -10.97 11.48 2.49
C GLY A 194 -9.46 11.36 2.72
N LEU A 195 -9.04 10.99 3.91
CA LEU A 195 -7.63 10.72 4.22
C LEU A 195 -7.09 9.53 3.42
N LEU A 196 -7.90 8.49 3.20
CA LEU A 196 -7.55 7.36 2.34
C LEU A 196 -7.29 7.80 0.90
N THR A 197 -8.12 8.70 0.37
CA THR A 197 -7.93 9.29 -0.96
C THR A 197 -6.68 10.17 -1.03
N LEU A 198 -6.32 10.87 0.06
CA LEU A 198 -5.08 11.63 0.16
C LEU A 198 -3.85 10.74 0.38
N ALA A 199 -4.02 9.55 0.96
CA ALA A 199 -2.97 8.53 0.98
C ALA A 199 -2.74 7.95 -0.42
N ARG A 200 -3.83 7.69 -1.17
CA ARG A 200 -3.78 7.30 -2.59
C ARG A 200 -5.08 7.69 -3.27
N PRO A 201 -5.04 8.31 -4.47
CA PRO A 201 -6.25 8.74 -5.18
C PRO A 201 -7.25 7.61 -5.45
N ASP A 202 -6.78 6.38 -5.68
CA ASP A 202 -7.61 5.20 -5.88
C ASP A 202 -8.38 4.75 -4.61
N GLY A 203 -8.04 5.27 -3.44
CA GLY A 203 -8.83 5.15 -2.21
C GLY A 203 -10.26 5.67 -2.34
N ALA A 204 -10.53 6.58 -3.29
CA ALA A 204 -11.87 7.05 -3.63
C ALA A 204 -12.81 5.92 -4.10
N LEU A 205 -12.28 4.82 -4.63
CA LEU A 205 -13.08 3.67 -5.04
C LEU A 205 -13.81 3.01 -3.86
N LEU A 206 -13.25 3.08 -2.65
CA LEU A 206 -13.95 2.57 -1.47
C LEU A 206 -15.20 3.39 -1.16
N LEU A 207 -15.17 4.72 -1.35
CA LEU A 207 -16.36 5.57 -1.23
C LEU A 207 -17.42 5.16 -2.25
N ALA A 208 -17.02 4.91 -3.51
CA ALA A 208 -17.92 4.47 -4.59
C ALA A 208 -18.58 3.11 -4.28
N VAL A 209 -17.94 2.24 -3.52
CA VAL A 209 -18.52 0.97 -3.06
C VAL A 209 -19.40 1.15 -1.82
N LEU A 210 -18.96 1.93 -0.83
CA LEU A 210 -19.67 2.04 0.45
C LEU A 210 -20.99 2.80 0.34
N LEU A 211 -21.04 3.88 -0.45
CA LEU A 211 -22.24 4.73 -0.54
C LEU A 211 -23.47 4.00 -1.14
N PRO A 212 -23.36 3.23 -2.24
CA PRO A 212 -24.49 2.46 -2.76
C PRO A 212 -24.96 1.36 -1.79
N LEU A 213 -24.00 0.64 -1.17
CA LEU A 213 -24.29 -0.47 -0.26
C LEU A 213 -24.80 -0.02 1.11
N ALA A 214 -24.74 1.27 1.41
CA ALA A 214 -25.24 1.83 2.65
C ALA A 214 -26.75 1.98 2.65
N THR A 215 -27.43 1.41 3.64
CA THR A 215 -28.86 1.57 3.86
C THR A 215 -29.16 2.82 4.70
N ALA A 216 -28.86 4.00 4.15
CA ALA A 216 -29.04 5.27 4.86
C ALA A 216 -29.86 6.27 4.02
N PRO A 217 -30.59 7.21 4.65
CA PRO A 217 -31.30 8.24 3.94
C PRO A 217 -30.33 9.14 3.16
N LEU A 218 -30.81 9.65 1.99
CA LEU A 218 -30.00 10.45 1.07
C LEU A 218 -29.31 11.65 1.76
N ARG A 219 -30.00 12.29 2.70
CA ARG A 219 -29.42 13.41 3.49
C ARG A 219 -28.15 13.03 4.26
N ARG A 220 -28.07 11.79 4.80
CA ARG A 220 -26.86 11.31 5.49
C ARG A 220 -25.74 11.02 4.50
N LYS A 221 -26.07 10.45 3.35
CA LYS A 221 -25.11 10.22 2.26
C LYS A 221 -24.57 11.55 1.74
N ALA A 222 -25.42 12.55 1.53
CA ALA A 222 -25.03 13.89 1.11
C ALA A 222 -24.12 14.57 2.17
N ALA A 223 -24.47 14.49 3.44
CA ALA A 223 -23.64 15.03 4.52
C ALA A 223 -22.26 14.33 4.58
N ALA A 224 -22.20 13.02 4.39
CA ALA A 224 -20.93 12.28 4.32
C ALA A 224 -20.10 12.71 3.10
N LEU A 225 -20.71 12.91 1.94
CA LEU A 225 -20.03 13.43 0.75
C LEU A 225 -19.47 14.84 0.97
N LEU A 226 -20.21 15.72 1.66
CA LEU A 226 -19.71 17.05 2.00
C LEU A 226 -18.49 16.99 2.95
N VAL A 227 -18.54 16.12 3.97
CA VAL A 227 -17.40 15.91 4.88
C VAL A 227 -16.21 15.32 4.13
N TYR A 228 -16.42 14.34 3.26
CA TYR A 228 -15.40 13.78 2.39
C TYR A 228 -14.77 14.87 1.51
N ALA A 229 -15.59 15.62 0.78
CA ALA A 229 -15.14 16.71 -0.09
C ALA A 229 -14.35 17.77 0.70
N ALA A 230 -14.85 18.19 1.87
CA ALA A 230 -14.14 19.12 2.74
C ALA A 230 -12.78 18.59 3.23
N THR A 231 -12.64 17.26 3.40
CA THR A 231 -11.38 16.63 3.81
C THR A 231 -10.35 16.66 2.68
N ILE A 232 -10.76 16.40 1.44
CA ILE A 232 -9.83 16.31 0.30
C ILE A 232 -9.58 17.66 -0.38
N ALA A 233 -10.54 18.59 -0.31
CA ALA A 233 -10.52 19.85 -1.05
C ALA A 233 -9.26 20.70 -0.80
N PRO A 234 -8.75 20.88 0.43
CA PRO A 234 -7.56 21.70 0.65
C PRO A 234 -6.37 21.24 -0.19
N TRP A 235 -6.15 19.94 -0.25
CA TRP A 235 -5.05 19.37 -1.05
C TRP A 235 -5.32 19.48 -2.55
N PHE A 236 -6.47 19.03 -3.02
CA PHE A 236 -6.76 19.01 -4.46
C PHE A 236 -6.85 20.41 -5.06
N VAL A 237 -7.36 21.40 -4.31
CA VAL A 237 -7.35 22.80 -4.75
C VAL A 237 -5.91 23.33 -4.80
N PHE A 238 -5.09 23.07 -3.78
CA PHE A 238 -3.67 23.44 -3.79
C PHE A 238 -2.94 22.80 -4.97
N SER A 239 -3.07 21.49 -5.15
CA SER A 239 -2.44 20.74 -6.23
C SER A 239 -2.83 21.30 -7.60
N TRP A 240 -4.13 21.55 -7.81
CA TRP A 240 -4.65 22.06 -9.08
C TRP A 240 -4.19 23.48 -9.40
N VAL A 241 -4.29 24.39 -8.42
CA VAL A 241 -4.02 25.83 -8.65
C VAL A 241 -2.52 26.14 -8.57
N VAL A 242 -1.79 25.50 -7.65
CA VAL A 242 -0.38 25.81 -7.38
C VAL A 242 0.57 24.91 -8.15
N LEU A 243 0.29 23.59 -8.18
CA LEU A 243 1.13 22.60 -8.86
C LEU A 243 0.70 22.35 -10.32
N GLY A 244 -0.46 22.89 -10.73
CA GLY A 244 -0.92 22.85 -12.12
C GLY A 244 -1.65 21.57 -12.53
N SER A 245 -1.85 20.61 -11.63
CA SER A 245 -2.60 19.38 -11.91
C SER A 245 -3.45 18.94 -10.72
N PHE A 246 -4.70 18.55 -10.99
CA PHE A 246 -5.64 18.08 -9.97
C PHE A 246 -5.24 16.70 -9.41
N VAL A 247 -4.84 15.79 -10.30
CA VAL A 247 -4.33 14.45 -9.96
C VAL A 247 -2.82 14.43 -10.25
N PRO A 248 -2.01 13.69 -9.47
CA PRO A 248 -0.58 13.62 -9.69
C PRO A 248 -0.19 13.28 -11.13
N ASP A 249 0.81 13.97 -11.67
CA ASP A 249 1.30 13.81 -13.04
C ASP A 249 1.79 12.39 -13.33
N THR A 250 2.24 11.70 -12.31
CA THR A 250 2.69 10.30 -12.35
C THR A 250 1.67 9.36 -13.00
N LEU A 251 0.36 9.64 -12.84
CA LEU A 251 -0.67 8.81 -13.50
C LEU A 251 -0.55 8.89 -15.02
N VAL A 252 -0.37 10.11 -15.56
CA VAL A 252 -0.26 10.33 -17.01
C VAL A 252 1.09 9.82 -17.51
N ILE A 253 2.16 10.09 -16.78
CA ILE A 253 3.52 9.63 -17.13
C ILE A 253 3.55 8.10 -17.19
N LYS A 254 3.12 7.39 -16.15
CA LYS A 254 3.15 5.91 -16.09
C LYS A 254 2.20 5.21 -17.05
N VAL A 255 1.13 5.86 -17.49
CA VAL A 255 0.24 5.31 -18.54
C VAL A 255 0.81 5.56 -19.93
N GLY A 256 1.51 6.70 -20.14
CA GLY A 256 2.16 7.04 -21.41
C GLY A 256 3.44 6.26 -21.66
N ASP A 257 4.16 5.97 -20.60
CA ASP A 257 5.43 5.25 -20.63
C ASP A 257 5.16 3.73 -20.53
N ALA A 258 5.05 3.03 -21.66
CA ALA A 258 4.84 1.56 -21.69
C ALA A 258 6.07 0.79 -21.11
N ALA A 259 6.57 1.22 -19.94
CA ALA A 259 7.83 0.81 -19.33
C ALA A 259 7.99 -0.71 -19.12
N TRP A 260 6.87 -1.46 -19.07
CA TRP A 260 6.85 -2.91 -18.90
C TRP A 260 6.49 -3.66 -20.20
N GLY A 261 6.56 -2.98 -21.33
CA GLY A 261 6.25 -3.55 -22.65
C GLY A 261 4.82 -4.07 -22.73
N ALA A 262 4.66 -5.35 -23.09
CA ALA A 262 3.34 -5.98 -23.20
C ALA A 262 2.74 -6.46 -21.88
N THR A 263 3.48 -6.37 -20.75
CA THR A 263 3.03 -6.86 -19.44
C THR A 263 2.20 -5.81 -18.73
N SER A 264 0.93 -6.10 -18.49
CA SER A 264 -0.03 -5.22 -17.84
C SER A 264 -0.33 -5.64 -16.40
N PHE A 265 -1.08 -4.81 -15.67
CA PHE A 265 -1.54 -5.13 -14.31
C PHE A 265 -2.30 -6.46 -14.23
N ALA A 266 -3.07 -6.82 -15.28
CA ALA A 266 -3.80 -8.10 -15.34
C ALA A 266 -2.87 -9.33 -15.31
N ASP A 267 -1.64 -9.19 -15.82
CA ASP A 267 -0.65 -10.25 -15.90
C ASP A 267 0.16 -10.40 -14.61
N GLY A 268 0.01 -9.49 -13.66
CA GLY A 268 0.89 -9.34 -12.50
C GLY A 268 0.98 -10.59 -11.63
N LEU A 269 -0.14 -11.32 -11.41
CA LEU A 269 -0.08 -12.56 -10.63
C LEU A 269 0.83 -13.61 -11.28
N ALA A 270 0.73 -13.81 -12.60
CA ALA A 270 1.59 -14.75 -13.33
C ALA A 270 3.05 -14.27 -13.33
N LEU A 271 3.27 -12.97 -13.49
CA LEU A 271 4.59 -12.37 -13.43
C LEU A 271 5.28 -12.63 -12.09
N TYR A 272 4.60 -12.34 -10.97
CA TYR A 272 5.18 -12.52 -9.63
C TYR A 272 5.31 -14.00 -9.24
N LEU A 273 4.42 -14.88 -9.67
CA LEU A 273 4.60 -16.34 -9.49
C LEU A 273 5.83 -16.87 -10.23
N ASN A 274 6.22 -16.25 -11.33
CA ASN A 274 7.42 -16.64 -12.08
C ASN A 274 8.71 -16.04 -11.49
N ARG A 275 8.67 -14.81 -10.95
CA ARG A 275 9.86 -14.10 -10.47
C ARG A 275 10.11 -14.29 -8.97
N TYR A 276 9.06 -14.28 -8.17
CA TYR A 276 9.05 -14.39 -6.71
C TYR A 276 8.04 -15.46 -6.27
N PRO A 277 8.25 -16.75 -6.63
CA PRO A 277 7.25 -17.79 -6.40
C PRO A 277 6.94 -17.99 -4.91
N LEU A 278 7.95 -18.00 -4.04
CA LEU A 278 7.78 -18.23 -2.60
C LEU A 278 7.08 -17.07 -1.92
N GLU A 279 7.51 -15.85 -2.18
CA GLU A 279 6.97 -14.62 -1.60
C GLU A 279 5.53 -14.39 -2.06
N THR A 280 5.23 -14.67 -3.34
CA THR A 280 3.89 -14.58 -3.91
C THR A 280 2.97 -15.64 -3.30
N LEU A 281 3.40 -16.90 -3.23
CA LEU A 281 2.61 -17.95 -2.59
C LEU A 281 2.43 -17.68 -1.09
N ALA A 282 3.44 -17.20 -0.40
CA ALA A 282 3.35 -16.80 1.00
C ALA A 282 2.39 -15.63 1.19
N SER A 283 2.39 -14.64 0.29
CA SER A 283 1.43 -13.52 0.32
C SER A 283 -0.01 -13.98 0.15
N LEU A 284 -0.24 -15.04 -0.63
CA LEU A 284 -1.56 -15.62 -0.90
C LEU A 284 -1.92 -16.80 0.02
N LEU A 285 -1.03 -17.21 0.94
CA LEU A 285 -1.19 -18.41 1.76
C LEU A 285 -2.52 -18.46 2.53
N LEU A 286 -3.05 -17.31 2.91
CA LEU A 286 -4.31 -17.21 3.63
C LEU A 286 -5.55 -17.13 2.72
N ALA A 287 -5.40 -17.04 1.40
CA ALA A 287 -6.51 -16.92 0.46
C ALA A 287 -7.55 -18.07 0.57
N PRO A 288 -7.18 -19.34 0.83
CA PRO A 288 -8.16 -20.40 1.02
C PRO A 288 -9.14 -20.15 2.16
N LEU A 289 -8.74 -19.37 3.18
CA LEU A 289 -9.62 -18.99 4.30
C LEU A 289 -10.71 -17.98 3.90
N CYS A 290 -10.63 -17.39 2.70
CA CYS A 290 -11.70 -16.57 2.14
C CYS A 290 -12.94 -17.39 1.77
N VAL A 291 -12.80 -18.72 1.65
CA VAL A 291 -13.90 -19.63 1.31
C VAL A 291 -14.58 -20.13 2.58
N PHE A 292 -15.77 -19.61 2.85
CA PHE A 292 -16.62 -20.05 3.96
C PHE A 292 -18.09 -19.78 3.66
N PRO A 293 -19.04 -20.50 4.30
CA PRO A 293 -20.46 -20.43 3.96
C PRO A 293 -21.09 -19.11 4.45
N LEU A 294 -21.11 -18.09 3.61
CA LEU A 294 -21.67 -16.77 3.91
C LEU A 294 -23.15 -16.82 4.32
N TRP A 295 -23.94 -17.78 3.77
CA TRP A 295 -25.35 -17.96 4.14
C TRP A 295 -25.56 -18.38 5.62
N GLN A 296 -24.49 -18.79 6.30
CA GLN A 296 -24.53 -19.12 7.73
C GLN A 296 -24.07 -17.94 8.61
N CYS A 297 -23.70 -16.83 7.99
CA CYS A 297 -23.20 -15.65 8.67
C CYS A 297 -24.30 -14.62 8.93
N GLY A 298 -24.12 -13.82 9.98
CA GLY A 298 -25.01 -12.68 10.24
C GLY A 298 -24.84 -11.57 9.18
N ALA A 299 -25.89 -10.78 8.98
CA ALA A 299 -25.97 -9.75 7.95
C ALA A 299 -24.76 -8.76 7.97
N ARG A 300 -24.20 -8.47 9.14
CA ARG A 300 -23.00 -7.59 9.24
C ARG A 300 -21.79 -8.22 8.60
N ILE A 301 -21.54 -9.51 8.79
CA ILE A 301 -20.40 -10.22 8.18
C ILE A 301 -20.61 -10.27 6.67
N VAL A 302 -21.80 -10.67 6.21
CA VAL A 302 -22.14 -10.72 4.78
C VAL A 302 -21.90 -9.35 4.14
N LYS A 303 -22.44 -8.29 4.72
CA LYS A 303 -22.25 -6.90 4.21
C LYS A 303 -20.78 -6.52 4.17
N THR A 304 -20.01 -6.85 5.21
CA THR A 304 -18.57 -6.55 5.27
C THR A 304 -17.81 -7.27 4.15
N VAL A 305 -18.06 -8.58 3.98
CA VAL A 305 -17.41 -9.37 2.91
C VAL A 305 -17.81 -8.86 1.52
N THR A 306 -19.09 -8.50 1.32
CA THR A 306 -19.55 -7.93 0.05
C THR A 306 -18.83 -6.62 -0.28
N VAL A 307 -18.66 -5.72 0.69
CA VAL A 307 -17.90 -4.47 0.50
C VAL A 307 -16.46 -4.77 0.10
N LEU A 308 -15.79 -5.67 0.84
CA LEU A 308 -14.39 -6.03 0.59
C LEU A 308 -14.19 -6.66 -0.79
N ALA A 309 -15.06 -7.62 -1.16
CA ALA A 309 -15.01 -8.27 -2.47
C ALA A 309 -15.32 -7.30 -3.61
N ALA A 310 -16.36 -6.47 -3.46
CA ALA A 310 -16.73 -5.47 -4.46
C ALA A 310 -15.59 -4.45 -4.68
N TYR A 311 -14.96 -3.98 -3.61
CA TYR A 311 -13.83 -3.06 -3.70
C TYR A 311 -12.64 -3.70 -4.43
N GLY A 312 -12.18 -4.89 -4.00
CA GLY A 312 -11.03 -5.57 -4.61
C GLY A 312 -11.25 -5.86 -6.09
N THR A 313 -12.48 -6.30 -6.46
CA THR A 313 -12.86 -6.55 -7.85
C THR A 313 -12.91 -5.27 -8.67
N LEU A 314 -13.52 -4.20 -8.15
CA LEU A 314 -13.62 -2.91 -8.84
C LEU A 314 -12.24 -2.31 -9.11
N HIS A 315 -11.36 -2.30 -8.10
CA HIS A 315 -10.00 -1.81 -8.26
C HIS A 315 -9.23 -2.63 -9.31
N PHE A 316 -9.28 -3.97 -9.23
CA PHE A 316 -8.63 -4.84 -10.19
C PHE A 316 -9.13 -4.59 -11.62
N ALA A 317 -10.45 -4.47 -11.81
CA ALA A 317 -11.04 -4.21 -13.12
C ALA A 317 -10.60 -2.86 -13.72
N ILE A 318 -10.57 -1.80 -12.90
CA ILE A 318 -10.14 -0.46 -13.34
C ILE A 318 -8.66 -0.45 -13.72
N TYR A 319 -7.78 -0.99 -12.89
CA TYR A 319 -6.34 -1.01 -13.16
C TYR A 319 -5.98 -1.89 -14.36
N SER A 320 -6.68 -3.02 -14.53
CA SER A 320 -6.53 -3.85 -15.72
C SER A 320 -7.02 -3.14 -16.99
N ALA A 321 -8.14 -2.41 -16.91
CA ALA A 321 -8.67 -1.66 -18.05
C ALA A 321 -7.79 -0.45 -18.43
N LEU A 322 -7.12 0.17 -17.47
CA LEU A 322 -6.17 1.26 -17.70
C LEU A 322 -4.82 0.77 -18.24
N GLY A 323 -4.53 -0.55 -18.19
CA GLY A 323 -3.28 -1.11 -18.67
C GLY A 323 -2.04 -0.62 -17.92
N VAL A 324 -2.19 -0.22 -16.65
CA VAL A 324 -1.06 0.27 -15.84
C VAL A 324 0.00 -0.82 -15.65
N PRO A 325 1.29 -0.47 -15.49
CA PRO A 325 2.34 -1.43 -15.19
C PRO A 325 2.06 -2.21 -13.90
N PRO A 326 2.47 -3.50 -13.82
CA PRO A 326 2.14 -4.38 -12.71
C PRO A 326 3.07 -4.19 -11.50
N TYR A 327 3.31 -2.99 -11.04
CA TYR A 327 4.09 -2.74 -9.83
C TYR A 327 3.48 -3.45 -8.62
N HIS A 328 4.31 -4.13 -7.82
CA HIS A 328 3.84 -4.97 -6.72
C HIS A 328 3.01 -4.20 -5.67
N TRP A 329 3.31 -2.93 -5.39
CA TRP A 329 2.55 -2.11 -4.44
C TRP A 329 1.12 -1.79 -4.89
N TYR A 330 0.78 -1.93 -6.19
CA TYR A 330 -0.59 -1.78 -6.65
C TYR A 330 -1.49 -2.95 -6.21
N PHE A 331 -0.91 -4.12 -5.96
CA PHE A 331 -1.66 -5.30 -5.49
C PHE A 331 -2.00 -5.25 -4.00
N VAL A 332 -1.49 -4.27 -3.24
CA VAL A 332 -1.93 -4.00 -1.86
C VAL A 332 -3.45 -3.79 -1.79
N HIS A 333 -4.04 -3.22 -2.82
CA HIS A 333 -5.49 -2.96 -2.90
C HIS A 333 -6.34 -4.22 -3.02
N GLN A 334 -5.81 -5.32 -3.53
CA GLN A 334 -6.45 -6.65 -3.52
C GLN A 334 -6.07 -7.42 -2.27
N LEU A 335 -4.86 -7.23 -1.79
CA LEU A 335 -4.34 -7.93 -0.63
C LEU A 335 -5.05 -7.53 0.66
N VAL A 336 -5.27 -6.22 0.90
CA VAL A 336 -5.95 -5.72 2.10
C VAL A 336 -7.35 -6.35 2.27
N PRO A 337 -8.27 -6.28 1.30
CA PRO A 337 -9.57 -6.95 1.42
C PRO A 337 -9.45 -8.48 1.52
N MET A 338 -8.50 -9.11 0.81
CA MET A 338 -8.27 -10.55 0.91
C MET A 338 -7.87 -10.96 2.34
N LEU A 339 -6.90 -10.29 2.94
CA LEU A 339 -6.46 -10.58 4.32
C LEU A 339 -7.59 -10.35 5.34
N LEU A 340 -8.43 -9.34 5.14
CA LEU A 340 -9.60 -9.10 5.99
C LEU A 340 -10.64 -10.21 5.82
N ILE A 341 -10.97 -10.63 4.60
CA ILE A 341 -11.90 -11.73 4.35
C ILE A 341 -11.34 -13.05 4.91
N ALA A 342 -10.06 -13.33 4.71
CA ALA A 342 -9.37 -14.50 5.26
C ALA A 342 -9.43 -14.50 6.80
N SER A 343 -9.22 -13.35 7.45
CA SER A 343 -9.31 -13.21 8.91
C SER A 343 -10.73 -13.40 9.43
N ILE A 344 -11.74 -12.96 8.67
CA ILE A 344 -13.16 -13.23 8.96
C ILE A 344 -13.44 -14.73 8.84
N GLY A 345 -13.01 -15.38 7.75
CA GLY A 345 -13.18 -16.80 7.51
C GLY A 345 -12.48 -17.67 8.56
N ALA A 346 -11.23 -17.34 8.89
CA ALA A 346 -10.47 -17.97 9.98
C ALA A 346 -11.25 -17.93 11.29
N THR A 347 -11.76 -16.75 11.64
CA THR A 347 -12.53 -16.56 12.87
C THR A 347 -13.85 -17.34 12.85
N PHE A 348 -14.54 -17.35 11.69
CA PHE A 348 -15.75 -18.13 11.50
C PHE A 348 -15.49 -19.63 11.78
N HIS A 349 -14.44 -20.20 11.17
CA HIS A 349 -14.08 -21.60 11.35
C HIS A 349 -13.70 -21.91 12.81
N VAL A 350 -12.89 -21.06 13.45
CA VAL A 350 -12.48 -21.25 14.85
C VAL A 350 -13.66 -21.17 15.81
N VAL A 351 -14.57 -20.22 15.63
CA VAL A 351 -15.75 -20.06 16.51
C VAL A 351 -16.73 -21.22 16.34
N ARG A 352 -16.96 -21.66 15.10
CA ARG A 352 -17.94 -22.72 14.82
C ARG A 352 -17.44 -24.10 15.19
N SER A 353 -16.15 -24.36 15.12
CA SER A 353 -15.53 -25.62 15.50
C SER A 353 -15.29 -25.76 17.01
N ALA A 354 -15.57 -24.72 17.78
CA ALA A 354 -15.41 -24.77 19.22
C ALA A 354 -16.32 -25.85 19.85
N GLY A 355 -15.68 -26.82 20.53
CA GLY A 355 -16.40 -27.95 21.14
C GLY A 355 -16.65 -29.15 20.22
N THR A 356 -16.18 -29.11 18.95
CA THR A 356 -16.22 -30.27 18.04
C THR A 356 -14.92 -31.06 18.08
N PRO A 357 -14.92 -32.38 17.76
CA PRO A 357 -13.70 -33.20 17.68
C PRO A 357 -12.66 -32.67 16.66
N VAL A 358 -13.13 -32.01 15.60
CA VAL A 358 -12.28 -31.40 14.55
C VAL A 358 -11.78 -29.98 14.90
N GLY A 359 -12.31 -29.41 15.98
CA GLY A 359 -11.95 -28.03 16.39
C GLY A 359 -10.45 -27.78 16.60
N PRO A 360 -9.69 -28.67 17.28
CA PRO A 360 -8.25 -28.50 17.42
C PRO A 360 -7.51 -28.48 16.09
N TRP A 361 -7.87 -29.37 15.16
CA TRP A 361 -7.25 -29.48 13.83
C TRP A 361 -7.54 -28.25 12.95
N LEU A 362 -8.78 -27.74 12.99
CA LEU A 362 -9.13 -26.51 12.28
C LEU A 362 -8.41 -25.28 12.85
N ARG A 363 -8.22 -25.21 14.18
CA ARG A 363 -7.40 -24.16 14.78
C ARG A 363 -5.93 -24.26 14.34
N ALA A 364 -5.38 -25.47 14.34
CA ALA A 364 -4.03 -25.71 13.82
C ALA A 364 -3.92 -25.29 12.35
N ALA A 365 -4.86 -25.70 11.50
CA ALA A 365 -4.88 -25.33 10.08
C ALA A 365 -4.98 -23.80 9.83
N VAL A 366 -5.53 -23.05 10.77
CA VAL A 366 -5.58 -21.58 10.72
C VAL A 366 -4.29 -20.95 11.26
N VAL A 367 -3.72 -21.49 12.35
CA VAL A 367 -2.58 -20.90 13.05
C VAL A 367 -1.26 -21.27 12.36
N VAL A 368 -1.11 -22.51 11.87
CA VAL A 368 0.11 -23.01 11.24
C VAL A 368 0.56 -22.13 10.06
N PRO A 369 -0.31 -21.71 9.11
CA PRO A 369 0.11 -20.80 8.05
C PRO A 369 0.64 -19.45 8.56
N ALA A 370 0.00 -18.86 9.59
CA ALA A 370 0.47 -17.60 10.17
C ALA A 370 1.84 -17.75 10.86
N VAL A 371 2.06 -18.89 11.56
CA VAL A 371 3.38 -19.24 12.12
C VAL A 371 4.39 -19.52 11.02
N GLY A 372 3.95 -20.17 9.91
CA GLY A 372 4.79 -20.42 8.73
C GLY A 372 5.27 -19.12 8.09
N LEU A 373 4.40 -18.11 7.94
CA LEU A 373 4.80 -16.78 7.45
C LEU A 373 5.85 -16.11 8.34
N LEU A 374 5.67 -16.19 9.67
CA LEU A 374 6.67 -15.70 10.63
C LEU A 374 8.01 -16.45 10.51
N ALA A 375 7.96 -17.77 10.32
CA ALA A 375 9.15 -18.60 10.18
C ALA A 375 9.87 -18.33 8.85
N LEU A 376 9.14 -18.12 7.75
CA LEU A 376 9.72 -17.72 6.48
C LEU A 376 10.40 -16.36 6.59
N ALA A 377 9.71 -15.36 7.11
CA ALA A 377 10.30 -14.04 7.34
C ALA A 377 11.55 -14.10 8.22
N TRP A 378 11.59 -15.00 9.20
CA TRP A 378 12.77 -15.21 10.06
C TRP A 378 13.92 -15.93 9.33
N ASN A 379 13.61 -16.87 8.45
CA ASN A 379 14.60 -17.69 7.75
C ASN A 379 15.32 -16.95 6.62
N GLU A 380 14.72 -15.89 6.06
CA GLU A 380 15.34 -15.01 5.06
C GLU A 380 16.43 -14.10 5.63
N GLY A 381 16.64 -14.16 6.94
CA GLY A 381 17.62 -13.34 7.64
C GLY A 381 17.03 -12.05 8.21
N PHE A 382 17.31 -11.80 9.48
CA PHE A 382 16.86 -10.61 10.19
C PHE A 382 18.08 -9.89 10.82
N PRO A 383 18.35 -8.60 10.52
CA PRO A 383 17.58 -7.68 9.68
C PRO A 383 17.70 -7.99 8.18
N PHE A 384 16.65 -7.70 7.43
CA PHE A 384 16.62 -7.92 5.99
C PHE A 384 17.50 -6.90 5.25
N ASP A 385 18.24 -7.36 4.26
CA ASP A 385 19.09 -6.53 3.40
C ASP A 385 18.36 -6.08 2.12
N GLU A 386 17.32 -6.83 1.71
CA GLU A 386 16.48 -6.55 0.55
C GLU A 386 15.01 -6.75 0.88
N ALA A 387 14.10 -6.07 0.14
CA ALA A 387 12.68 -6.28 0.23
C ALA A 387 12.31 -7.68 -0.30
N PRO A 388 11.36 -8.41 0.34
CA PRO A 388 10.96 -9.74 -0.12
C PRO A 388 10.52 -9.79 -1.59
N ILE A 389 9.88 -8.73 -2.09
CA ILE A 389 9.56 -8.51 -3.50
C ILE A 389 10.17 -7.16 -3.88
N ASN A 390 11.20 -7.16 -4.71
CA ASN A 390 11.87 -5.95 -5.13
C ASN A 390 11.88 -5.87 -6.67
N THR A 391 11.14 -4.94 -7.24
CA THR A 391 11.08 -4.73 -8.70
C THR A 391 12.05 -3.65 -9.18
N ASN A 392 12.92 -3.16 -8.32
CA ASN A 392 13.99 -2.24 -8.68
C ASN A 392 15.17 -3.00 -9.33
N TRP A 393 16.03 -2.27 -10.02
CA TRP A 393 17.22 -2.84 -10.69
C TRP A 393 18.39 -3.04 -9.74
N ALA A 394 18.39 -2.32 -8.62
CA ALA A 394 19.37 -2.51 -7.55
C ALA A 394 18.71 -2.33 -6.18
N THR A 395 19.35 -2.84 -5.13
CA THR A 395 18.89 -2.60 -3.76
C THR A 395 19.09 -1.14 -3.36
N SER A 396 18.31 -0.67 -2.40
CA SER A 396 18.49 0.71 -1.91
C SER A 396 19.87 0.95 -1.31
N THR A 397 20.51 -0.08 -0.78
CA THR A 397 21.89 0.00 -0.28
C THR A 397 22.88 0.25 -1.42
N GLN A 398 22.71 -0.43 -2.56
CA GLN A 398 23.54 -0.24 -3.74
C GLN A 398 23.32 1.15 -4.34
N TYR A 399 22.07 1.59 -4.54
CA TYR A 399 21.75 2.94 -5.02
C TYR A 399 22.24 4.03 -4.08
N ARG A 400 22.14 3.84 -2.76
CA ARG A 400 22.68 4.78 -1.77
C ARG A 400 24.19 4.94 -1.92
N GLY A 401 24.92 3.82 -2.07
CA GLY A 401 26.37 3.87 -2.30
C GLY A 401 26.75 4.63 -3.57
N ILE A 402 25.92 4.56 -4.63
CA ILE A 402 26.12 5.35 -5.87
C ILE A 402 25.83 6.82 -5.60
N GLY A 403 24.73 7.14 -4.94
CA GLY A 403 24.40 8.52 -4.61
C GLY A 403 25.44 9.18 -3.68
N GLU A 404 25.94 8.47 -2.68
CA GLU A 404 27.01 8.96 -1.81
C GLU A 404 28.32 9.19 -2.57
N TRP A 405 28.63 8.34 -3.55
CA TRP A 405 29.75 8.57 -4.45
C TRP A 405 29.54 9.84 -5.27
N MET A 406 28.35 10.03 -5.89
CA MET A 406 28.03 11.26 -6.64
C MET A 406 28.14 12.51 -5.76
N ARG A 407 27.66 12.44 -4.50
CA ARG A 407 27.78 13.53 -3.53
C ARG A 407 29.23 13.92 -3.30
N SER A 408 30.13 12.94 -3.24
CA SER A 408 31.54 13.14 -2.91
C SER A 408 32.39 13.56 -4.11
N ASN A 409 32.00 13.23 -5.33
CA ASN A 409 32.83 13.33 -6.54
C ASN A 409 32.30 14.30 -7.60
N LEU A 410 31.01 14.66 -7.54
CA LEU A 410 30.41 15.63 -8.47
C LEU A 410 30.22 16.99 -7.78
N ASP A 411 30.32 18.07 -8.56
CA ASP A 411 30.03 19.42 -8.07
C ASP A 411 28.55 19.55 -7.71
N PRO A 412 28.17 20.29 -6.64
CA PRO A 412 26.78 20.52 -6.25
C PRO A 412 25.86 21.08 -7.35
N THR A 413 26.42 21.78 -8.31
CA THR A 413 25.67 22.38 -9.43
C THR A 413 25.48 21.44 -10.62
N GLN A 414 26.21 20.32 -10.65
CA GLN A 414 26.13 19.35 -11.74
C GLN A 414 24.85 18.52 -11.61
N ALA A 415 24.19 18.32 -12.74
CA ALA A 415 23.01 17.50 -12.88
C ALA A 415 23.34 16.17 -13.55
N VAL A 416 22.59 15.14 -13.21
CA VAL A 416 22.74 13.78 -13.72
C VAL A 416 21.43 13.35 -14.35
N ARG A 417 21.44 12.97 -15.62
CA ARG A 417 20.28 12.33 -16.25
C ARG A 417 20.15 10.92 -15.71
N VAL A 418 18.95 10.54 -15.28
CA VAL A 418 18.68 9.23 -14.69
C VAL A 418 17.71 8.46 -15.58
N TYR A 419 18.06 7.21 -15.86
CA TYR A 419 17.20 6.27 -16.55
C TYR A 419 16.70 5.24 -15.53
N GLY A 420 15.39 5.18 -15.30
CA GLY A 420 14.75 4.28 -14.34
C GLY A 420 14.55 4.88 -12.94
N GLU A 421 15.02 4.19 -11.90
CA GLU A 421 14.76 4.57 -10.51
C GLU A 421 15.53 5.83 -10.10
N ILE A 422 14.80 6.77 -9.53
CA ILE A 422 15.34 8.09 -9.15
C ILE A 422 15.37 8.34 -7.65
N GLY A 423 14.48 7.66 -6.88
CA GLY A 423 14.20 8.02 -5.50
C GLY A 423 15.45 7.98 -4.61
N THR A 424 16.10 6.83 -4.56
CA THR A 424 17.24 6.60 -3.67
C THR A 424 18.47 7.41 -4.07
N VAL A 425 18.74 7.52 -5.39
CA VAL A 425 19.90 8.29 -5.87
C VAL A 425 19.69 9.78 -5.67
N ALA A 426 18.50 10.32 -5.91
CA ALA A 426 18.19 11.72 -5.63
C ALA A 426 18.32 12.04 -4.14
N TYR A 427 17.78 11.17 -3.28
CA TYR A 427 17.82 11.34 -1.83
C TYR A 427 19.25 11.30 -1.27
N SER A 428 20.11 10.40 -1.78
CA SER A 428 21.46 10.15 -1.22
C SER A 428 22.56 11.00 -1.87
N SER A 429 22.39 11.42 -3.14
CA SER A 429 23.41 12.17 -3.84
C SER A 429 23.47 13.65 -3.51
N ASP A 430 22.32 14.23 -3.15
CA ASP A 430 22.22 15.69 -2.99
C ASP A 430 22.60 16.47 -4.27
N ARG A 431 22.29 15.86 -5.43
CA ARG A 431 22.53 16.40 -6.79
C ARG A 431 21.21 16.43 -7.55
N TYR A 432 21.14 17.25 -8.60
CA TYR A 432 20.00 17.27 -9.50
C TYR A 432 19.95 15.98 -10.32
N MET A 433 19.01 15.10 -10.01
CA MET A 433 18.67 13.93 -10.82
C MET A 433 17.58 14.32 -11.79
N VAL A 434 17.82 14.22 -13.09
CA VAL A 434 16.93 14.73 -14.16
C VAL A 434 16.25 13.56 -14.86
N ASN A 435 14.96 13.45 -14.71
CA ASN A 435 14.07 12.57 -15.47
C ASN A 435 12.63 13.11 -15.47
N GLU A 436 11.68 12.35 -16.02
CA GLU A 436 10.27 12.71 -16.15
C GLU A 436 9.52 12.91 -14.82
N PHE A 437 10.05 12.41 -13.69
CA PHE A 437 9.45 12.59 -12.38
C PHE A 437 9.97 13.80 -11.61
N SER A 438 11.17 14.26 -11.93
CA SER A 438 11.85 15.35 -11.21
C SER A 438 11.88 16.66 -12.00
N ASP A 439 11.92 16.59 -13.32
CA ASP A 439 11.94 17.74 -14.23
C ASP A 439 10.59 17.90 -14.92
N MET A 440 9.80 18.84 -14.44
CA MET A 440 8.45 19.08 -14.98
C MET A 440 8.48 19.68 -16.39
N SER A 441 9.57 20.32 -16.82
CA SER A 441 9.69 20.78 -18.19
C SER A 441 9.77 19.62 -19.18
N PHE A 442 10.40 18.52 -18.79
CA PHE A 442 10.41 17.27 -19.56
C PHE A 442 9.04 16.57 -19.53
N ALA A 443 8.41 16.52 -18.34
CA ALA A 443 7.08 15.94 -18.16
C ALA A 443 5.99 16.71 -18.96
N ASP A 444 6.14 18.03 -19.17
CA ASP A 444 5.20 18.84 -19.96
C ASP A 444 5.05 18.30 -21.38
N GLY A 445 6.14 17.92 -22.03
CA GLY A 445 6.10 17.31 -23.36
C GLY A 445 5.38 15.96 -23.41
N LEU A 446 5.59 15.10 -22.40
CA LEU A 446 4.90 13.80 -22.29
C LEU A 446 3.40 13.98 -22.03
N ILE A 447 3.02 14.94 -21.18
CA ILE A 447 1.62 15.24 -20.86
C ILE A 447 0.89 15.81 -22.09
N GLU A 448 1.54 16.68 -22.84
CA GLU A 448 1.02 17.23 -24.08
C GLU A 448 0.76 16.10 -25.09
N GLN A 449 1.74 15.24 -25.31
CA GLN A 449 1.62 14.09 -26.20
C GLN A 449 0.49 13.13 -25.74
N ALA A 450 0.39 12.83 -24.46
CA ALA A 450 -0.68 11.98 -23.91
C ALA A 450 -2.05 12.62 -24.09
N SER A 451 -2.16 13.93 -24.00
CA SER A 451 -3.40 14.67 -24.21
C SER A 451 -3.89 14.58 -25.65
N TYR A 452 -2.98 14.62 -26.62
CA TYR A 452 -3.33 14.42 -28.05
C TYR A 452 -3.70 12.98 -28.39
N ALA A 453 -3.09 12.00 -27.72
CA ALA A 453 -3.36 10.57 -27.94
C ALA A 453 -4.58 10.04 -27.15
N ALA A 454 -5.23 10.88 -26.34
CA ALA A 454 -6.29 10.46 -25.44
C ALA A 454 -7.50 9.90 -26.17
N LEU A 455 -8.08 8.83 -25.61
CA LEU A 455 -9.34 8.26 -26.08
C LEU A 455 -10.48 9.30 -26.05
N PRO A 456 -11.46 9.24 -26.99
CA PRO A 456 -12.63 10.09 -26.97
C PRO A 456 -13.31 10.09 -25.59
N GLY A 457 -13.46 11.27 -24.97
CA GLY A 457 -14.04 11.45 -23.63
C GLY A 457 -13.01 11.59 -22.49
N ILE A 458 -11.77 11.14 -22.66
CA ILE A 458 -10.70 11.36 -21.66
C ILE A 458 -10.07 12.74 -21.86
N GLY A 459 -9.96 13.23 -23.10
CA GLY A 459 -9.37 14.54 -23.41
C GLY A 459 -9.93 15.70 -22.58
N PRO A 460 -11.27 15.87 -22.43
CA PRO A 460 -11.84 16.90 -21.57
C PRO A 460 -11.46 16.78 -20.09
N LEU A 461 -11.29 15.54 -19.58
CA LEU A 461 -10.85 15.29 -18.20
C LEU A 461 -9.39 15.67 -18.02
N LEU A 462 -8.52 15.36 -18.99
CA LEU A 462 -7.13 15.78 -18.98
C LEU A 462 -7.01 17.31 -19.10
N ALA A 463 -7.77 17.95 -19.99
CA ALA A 463 -7.82 19.39 -20.10
C ALA A 463 -8.27 20.06 -18.79
N PHE A 464 -9.24 19.48 -18.08
CA PHE A 464 -9.65 19.96 -16.76
C PHE A 464 -8.54 19.74 -15.73
N ASN A 465 -7.88 18.57 -15.74
CA ASN A 465 -6.79 18.26 -14.81
C ASN A 465 -5.65 19.29 -14.91
N PHE A 466 -5.29 19.70 -16.12
CA PHE A 466 -4.16 20.60 -16.41
C PHE A 466 -4.58 22.06 -16.67
N LEU A 467 -5.79 22.45 -16.27
CA LEU A 467 -6.34 23.80 -16.55
C LEU A 467 -5.43 24.94 -16.05
N TRP A 468 -4.73 24.74 -14.93
CA TRP A 468 -3.86 25.72 -14.31
C TRP A 468 -2.38 25.42 -14.50
N ARG A 469 -2.05 24.46 -15.38
CA ARG A 469 -0.67 24.13 -15.66
C ARG A 469 0.05 25.34 -16.28
N ARG A 470 1.27 25.55 -15.83
CA ARG A 470 2.17 26.59 -16.32
C ARG A 470 3.44 25.93 -16.78
N ASP A 471 4.18 26.62 -17.66
CA ASP A 471 5.52 26.20 -18.04
C ASP A 471 6.41 26.12 -16.81
N HIS A 472 7.13 25.03 -16.68
CA HIS A 472 8.07 24.82 -15.59
C HIS A 472 9.49 25.15 -16.06
N PRO A 473 10.30 25.83 -15.22
CA PRO A 473 11.71 26.02 -15.54
C PRO A 473 12.38 24.63 -15.56
N PRO A 474 13.22 24.36 -16.59
CA PRO A 474 13.97 23.10 -16.64
C PRO A 474 14.97 23.04 -15.49
N LEU A 475 15.27 21.84 -15.03
CA LEU A 475 16.40 21.59 -14.16
C LEU A 475 17.72 21.94 -14.89
N PRO A 476 18.85 22.13 -14.17
CA PRO A 476 20.14 22.33 -14.81
C PRO A 476 20.42 21.22 -15.83
N ALA A 477 21.00 21.61 -16.97
CA ALA A 477 21.34 20.66 -18.02
C ALA A 477 22.26 19.56 -17.46
N PRO A 478 21.99 18.28 -17.72
CA PRO A 478 22.77 17.20 -17.17
C PRO A 478 24.18 17.18 -17.80
N SER A 479 25.20 17.18 -16.95
CA SER A 479 26.59 17.00 -17.31
C SER A 479 27.04 15.54 -17.24
N PHE A 480 26.22 14.71 -16.63
CA PHE A 480 26.42 13.26 -16.47
C PHE A 480 25.14 12.52 -16.75
N GLU A 481 25.28 11.23 -17.05
CA GLU A 481 24.16 10.30 -17.11
C GLU A 481 24.43 9.11 -16.21
N PHE A 482 23.37 8.62 -15.55
CA PHE A 482 23.35 7.39 -14.79
C PHE A 482 22.61 6.34 -15.61
N VAL A 483 23.37 5.35 -16.11
CA VAL A 483 22.88 4.35 -17.07
C VAL A 483 22.98 2.95 -16.47
N PRO A 484 21.85 2.22 -16.37
CA PRO A 484 21.87 0.79 -16.11
C PRO A 484 22.18 0.04 -17.42
N VAL A 485 23.06 -0.96 -17.35
CA VAL A 485 23.47 -1.79 -18.49
C VAL A 485 23.19 -3.26 -18.17
N PRO A 486 22.42 -3.96 -19.03
CA PRO A 486 22.08 -5.38 -18.83
C PRO A 486 23.33 -6.28 -18.77
N PRO A 487 23.24 -7.45 -18.11
CA PRO A 487 24.37 -8.36 -17.89
C PRO A 487 24.99 -8.96 -19.15
N GLY A 488 24.28 -8.95 -20.30
CA GLY A 488 24.77 -9.55 -21.54
C GLY A 488 25.84 -8.77 -22.28
N ASP A 489 25.95 -7.47 -22.01
CA ASP A 489 26.83 -6.55 -22.78
C ASP A 489 28.21 -6.33 -22.13
N GLY A 490 28.51 -7.07 -21.06
CA GLY A 490 29.71 -6.86 -20.25
C GLY A 490 29.65 -5.59 -19.40
N PRO A 491 30.66 -5.31 -18.58
CA PRO A 491 30.78 -3.99 -18.02
C PRO A 491 30.73 -3.03 -19.20
N PRO A 492 29.84 -2.00 -19.19
CA PRO A 492 29.77 -1.06 -20.29
C PRO A 492 31.19 -0.71 -20.63
N GLY A 493 31.49 -0.59 -21.93
CA GLY A 493 32.82 -0.20 -22.42
C GLY A 493 33.26 1.13 -21.85
N CYS A 494 33.47 1.13 -20.58
CA CYS A 494 33.93 2.13 -19.66
C CYS A 494 35.22 1.57 -19.11
N PRO A 495 36.30 1.50 -19.94
CA PRO A 495 37.62 1.21 -19.42
C PRO A 495 37.86 2.14 -18.25
N LEU A 496 38.46 1.65 -17.18
CA LEU A 496 38.85 2.50 -16.03
C LEU A 496 39.72 3.70 -16.44
N ASP A 497 40.22 3.68 -17.66
CA ASP A 497 41.05 4.67 -18.33
C ASP A 497 40.23 5.63 -19.26
N ASP A 498 38.95 5.36 -19.49
CA ASP A 498 38.07 6.29 -20.23
C ASP A 498 37.73 7.50 -19.35
N PRO A 499 38.16 8.71 -19.69
CA PRO A 499 37.88 9.90 -18.90
C PRO A 499 36.37 10.23 -18.82
N ALA A 500 35.55 9.69 -19.72
CA ALA A 500 34.10 9.84 -19.68
C ALA A 500 33.45 8.92 -18.62
N CYS A 501 34.08 7.77 -18.29
CA CYS A 501 33.61 6.86 -17.30
C CYS A 501 34.07 7.28 -15.91
N ARG A 502 33.16 7.68 -15.04
CA ARG A 502 33.46 8.14 -13.67
C ARG A 502 33.32 7.05 -12.64
N MET A 503 32.38 6.15 -12.84
CA MET A 503 32.11 5.05 -11.91
C MET A 503 31.35 3.92 -12.60
N VAL A 504 31.71 2.68 -12.27
CA VAL A 504 30.92 1.48 -12.57
C VAL A 504 30.80 0.66 -11.30
N ARG A 505 29.57 0.23 -10.98
CA ARG A 505 29.30 -0.68 -9.89
C ARG A 505 28.33 -1.77 -10.33
N GLU A 506 28.47 -2.95 -9.75
CA GLU A 506 27.51 -4.03 -9.90
C GLU A 506 26.28 -3.73 -9.04
N GLY A 507 25.10 -3.81 -9.65
CA GLY A 507 23.80 -3.84 -9.00
C GLY A 507 23.17 -5.21 -9.23
N SER A 508 22.46 -5.74 -8.26
CA SER A 508 21.77 -7.02 -8.40
C SER A 508 20.49 -7.07 -7.58
N THR A 509 19.45 -7.63 -8.19
CA THR A 509 18.19 -7.99 -7.53
C THR A 509 17.69 -9.28 -8.16
N GLU A 510 16.80 -10.01 -7.49
CA GLU A 510 16.14 -11.16 -8.08
C GLU A 510 15.33 -10.79 -9.33
N TRP A 511 14.90 -9.53 -9.42
CA TRP A 511 14.09 -9.03 -10.53
C TRP A 511 14.84 -8.99 -11.85
N VAL A 512 16.07 -8.47 -11.87
CA VAL A 512 16.85 -8.26 -13.09
C VAL A 512 18.10 -9.15 -13.17
N GLY A 513 18.49 -9.78 -12.07
CA GLY A 513 19.79 -10.41 -11.94
C GLY A 513 20.89 -9.37 -11.77
N THR A 514 22.10 -9.70 -12.19
CA THR A 514 23.25 -8.77 -12.13
C THR A 514 23.18 -7.77 -13.26
N MET A 515 23.35 -6.49 -12.94
CA MET A 515 23.52 -5.39 -13.91
C MET A 515 24.69 -4.50 -13.53
N TRP A 516 25.17 -3.73 -14.53
CA TRP A 516 26.17 -2.71 -14.30
C TRP A 516 25.50 -1.34 -14.20
N LEU A 517 25.81 -0.61 -13.15
CA LEU A 517 25.34 0.74 -12.90
C LEU A 517 26.50 1.69 -13.13
N SER A 518 26.41 2.55 -14.15
CA SER A 518 27.50 3.44 -14.56
C SER A 518 27.12 4.89 -14.49
N VAL A 519 28.06 5.74 -14.06
CA VAL A 519 27.98 7.21 -14.15
C VAL A 519 28.98 7.68 -15.21
N ARG A 520 28.48 8.35 -16.24
CA ARG A 520 29.27 8.81 -17.38
C ARG A 520 29.11 10.32 -17.58
N ALA A 521 30.11 10.98 -18.13
CA ALA A 521 29.93 12.33 -18.62
C ALA A 521 29.01 12.30 -19.87
N THR A 522 28.12 13.27 -20.00
CA THR A 522 27.38 13.49 -21.26
C THR A 522 28.32 14.04 -22.31
N GLU A 523 28.19 13.59 -23.55
CA GLU A 523 28.94 14.12 -24.70
C GLU A 523 28.62 15.59 -24.99
#